data_1c77e80f679fd87c65571060775f5b87
#
_entry.id   1c77e80f679fd87c65571060775f5b87
#
_cell.length_a   1.000
_cell.length_b   1.000
_cell.length_c   1.000
_cell.angle_alpha   90.00
_cell.angle_beta   90.00
_cell.angle_gamma   90.00
#
_symmetry.space_group_name_H-M   'P 1'
#
loop_
_entity.id
_entity.type
_entity.pdbx_description
1 polymer ?
#
loop_
_entity_poly.entity_id
_entity_poly.type
_entity_poly.pdbx_seq_one_letter_code
_entity_poly.pdbx_strand_id
1 'polypeptide(L)'
;MKLASYSKAPGKIIIAGEHFVVHGSRSLAAAIDKGILVKINKSEEHEVYSNYGNRFVQIETNKTKPISELTKRTLEFIGAEEPLKITINSDIPNSSGLGSSSAVMVATVSAIGEFFNVNLTKKDIYDLAMSGEKSIHGNPSGVDVAASVYGGVISFRKGENPNKIYMDSDLELIVVVSGIKRKTSLLISKFTKIKSLSPNLFDAMLKSSDLLIDEMQDALISHNLQKIGALMNFYNSCLSYYGLDHVTTTELIDKSLSLGCYGSKITGAGGGGSVIAIAEKNKTSLITKQIRRDGYECFSVKLPQEGVKCWTV
;
A
#
# COMPACT_ATOMS: atom_id res chain seq x y z
N MET A 1 -18.12 -29.46 6.99
CA MET A 1 -18.40 -28.24 6.20
C MET A 1 -17.73 -27.09 6.93
N LYS A 2 -16.85 -26.31 6.30
CA LYS A 2 -16.19 -25.16 6.94
C LYS A 2 -17.26 -24.13 7.30
N LEU A 3 -17.26 -23.64 8.54
CA LEU A 3 -18.21 -22.63 9.01
C LEU A 3 -17.85 -21.24 8.48
N ALA A 4 -16.58 -20.92 8.40
CA ALA A 4 -16.07 -19.67 7.86
C ALA A 4 -14.59 -19.78 7.48
N SER A 5 -14.14 -19.02 6.48
CA SER A 5 -12.73 -18.76 6.23
C SER A 5 -12.39 -17.29 6.52
N TYR A 6 -11.14 -17.07 6.82
CA TYR A 6 -10.60 -15.76 7.11
C TYR A 6 -9.33 -15.53 6.28
N SER A 7 -9.09 -14.28 5.89
CA SER A 7 -7.82 -13.88 5.35
C SER A 7 -7.45 -12.49 5.85
N LYS A 8 -6.18 -12.31 6.20
CA LYS A 8 -5.62 -11.01 6.55
C LYS A 8 -4.56 -10.62 5.53
N ALA A 9 -4.74 -9.48 4.87
CA ALA A 9 -3.80 -8.91 3.93
C ALA A 9 -3.27 -7.58 4.46
N PRO A 10 -1.94 -7.36 4.50
CA PRO A 10 -1.35 -6.11 4.97
C PRO A 10 -1.63 -4.96 4.01
N GLY A 11 -1.71 -3.75 4.57
CA GLY A 11 -1.52 -2.52 3.80
C GLY A 11 -0.07 -2.34 3.38
N LYS A 12 0.23 -1.22 2.76
CA LYS A 12 1.58 -0.91 2.27
C LYS A 12 1.94 0.56 2.41
N ILE A 13 3.24 0.82 2.39
CA ILE A 13 3.85 2.12 2.14
C ILE A 13 4.78 2.01 0.94
N ILE A 14 5.01 3.13 0.24
CA ILE A 14 6.05 3.22 -0.77
C ILE A 14 7.23 3.99 -0.15
N ILE A 15 8.38 3.33 -0.10
CA ILE A 15 9.62 3.90 0.43
C ILE A 15 10.29 4.76 -0.65
N ALA A 16 10.32 4.27 -1.90
CA ALA A 16 10.83 4.99 -3.07
C ALA A 16 10.21 4.43 -4.36
N GLY A 17 10.24 5.20 -5.45
CA GLY A 17 9.77 4.77 -6.79
C GLY A 17 8.33 5.14 -7.10
N GLU A 18 7.69 6.00 -6.30
CA GLU A 18 6.37 6.56 -6.61
C GLU A 18 6.37 7.17 -8.01
N HIS A 19 5.30 6.99 -8.75
CA HIS A 19 5.11 7.42 -10.14
C HIS A 19 6.10 6.83 -11.16
N PHE A 20 7.39 6.72 -10.85
CA PHE A 20 8.40 6.18 -11.76
C PHE A 20 8.12 4.71 -12.15
N VAL A 21 7.53 3.93 -11.24
CA VAL A 21 7.17 2.51 -11.46
C VAL A 21 6.18 2.31 -12.61
N VAL A 22 5.27 3.27 -12.87
CA VAL A 22 4.33 3.21 -14.00
C VAL A 22 5.02 3.41 -15.34
N HIS A 23 6.24 3.97 -15.31
CA HIS A 23 7.06 4.25 -16.49
C HIS A 23 8.24 3.29 -16.65
N GLY A 24 8.25 2.17 -15.90
CA GLY A 24 9.23 1.10 -16.07
C GLY A 24 10.44 1.16 -15.13
N SER A 25 10.52 2.15 -14.22
CA SER A 25 11.49 2.12 -13.12
C SER A 25 11.05 1.16 -12.02
N ARG A 26 11.93 0.87 -11.07
CA ARG A 26 11.59 0.08 -9.88
C ARG A 26 10.83 0.93 -8.86
N SER A 27 10.16 0.26 -7.94
CA SER A 27 9.63 0.83 -6.70
C SER A 27 10.03 -0.03 -5.53
N LEU A 28 10.34 0.60 -4.42
CA LEU A 28 10.61 -0.04 -3.16
C LEU A 28 9.40 0.17 -2.25
N ALA A 29 8.66 -0.90 -2.02
CA ALA A 29 7.44 -0.88 -1.21
C ALA A 29 7.56 -1.84 -0.02
N ALA A 30 6.88 -1.52 1.05
CA ALA A 30 6.85 -2.36 2.24
C ALA A 30 5.41 -2.65 2.68
N ALA A 31 5.13 -3.89 3.03
CA ALA A 31 3.95 -4.24 3.80
C ALA A 31 4.02 -3.60 5.20
N ILE A 32 2.87 -3.28 5.77
CA ILE A 32 2.76 -2.74 7.13
C ILE A 32 1.90 -3.65 8.00
N ASP A 33 2.08 -3.60 9.31
CA ASP A 33 1.34 -4.40 10.30
C ASP A 33 -0.14 -4.02 10.47
N LYS A 34 -0.59 -2.96 9.79
CA LYS A 34 -2.02 -2.64 9.57
C LYS A 34 -2.52 -3.26 8.29
N GLY A 35 -3.77 -3.71 8.27
CA GLY A 35 -4.28 -4.41 7.10
C GLY A 35 -5.79 -4.56 7.05
N ILE A 36 -6.23 -5.46 6.22
CA ILE A 36 -7.62 -5.82 5.98
C ILE A 36 -7.84 -7.26 6.40
N LEU A 37 -8.85 -7.49 7.20
CA LEU A 37 -9.37 -8.82 7.52
C LEU A 37 -10.65 -9.05 6.73
N VAL A 38 -10.68 -10.10 5.93
CA VAL A 38 -11.87 -10.58 5.24
C VAL A 38 -12.31 -11.90 5.84
N LYS A 39 -13.61 -12.01 6.10
CA LYS A 39 -14.29 -13.24 6.49
C LYS A 39 -15.25 -13.64 5.38
N ILE A 40 -15.24 -14.93 4.99
CA ILE A 40 -16.17 -15.53 4.05
C ILE A 40 -17.07 -16.54 4.79
N ASN A 41 -18.37 -16.44 4.55
CA ASN A 41 -19.36 -17.42 4.94
C ASN A 41 -20.20 -17.81 3.71
N LYS A 42 -20.84 -18.97 3.75
CA LYS A 42 -21.92 -19.32 2.82
C LYS A 42 -23.11 -18.38 3.04
N SER A 43 -23.82 -18.02 1.98
CA SER A 43 -25.04 -17.21 2.00
C SER A 43 -26.05 -17.74 0.97
N GLU A 44 -27.27 -17.21 0.99
CA GLU A 44 -28.27 -17.48 -0.07
C GLU A 44 -28.06 -16.56 -1.27
N GLU A 45 -27.49 -15.36 -1.03
CA GLU A 45 -27.15 -14.36 -2.05
C GLU A 45 -25.74 -13.82 -1.81
N HIS A 46 -25.14 -13.19 -2.83
CA HIS A 46 -23.87 -12.47 -2.66
C HIS A 46 -24.07 -11.21 -1.84
N GLU A 47 -23.42 -11.15 -0.69
CA GLU A 47 -23.50 -10.03 0.24
C GLU A 47 -22.11 -9.50 0.59
N VAL A 48 -21.96 -8.18 0.68
CA VAL A 48 -20.73 -7.51 1.11
C VAL A 48 -21.01 -6.57 2.27
N TYR A 49 -20.34 -6.79 3.38
CA TYR A 49 -20.39 -5.94 4.57
C TYR A 49 -19.02 -5.34 4.86
N SER A 50 -19.00 -4.11 5.31
CA SER A 50 -17.76 -3.47 5.77
C SER A 50 -17.99 -2.73 7.08
N ASN A 51 -16.98 -2.68 7.94
CA ASN A 51 -17.00 -1.81 9.10
C ASN A 51 -16.83 -0.36 8.65
N TYR A 52 -17.91 0.40 8.75
CA TYR A 52 -17.89 1.84 8.57
C TYR A 52 -18.28 2.49 9.91
N GLY A 53 -17.35 3.25 10.49
CA GLY A 53 -17.59 3.90 11.78
C GLY A 53 -17.94 2.93 12.91
N ASN A 54 -17.24 1.81 13.02
CA ASN A 54 -17.48 0.72 14.00
C ASN A 54 -18.83 -0.01 13.87
N ARG A 55 -19.54 0.14 12.77
CA ARG A 55 -20.75 -0.62 12.46
C ARG A 55 -20.57 -1.37 11.14
N PHE A 56 -21.00 -2.63 11.10
CA PHE A 56 -21.08 -3.35 9.84
C PHE A 56 -22.30 -2.86 9.06
N VAL A 57 -22.07 -2.34 7.88
CA VAL A 57 -23.10 -1.84 6.98
C VAL A 57 -23.06 -2.68 5.73
N GLN A 58 -24.21 -3.19 5.29
CA GLN A 58 -24.34 -3.79 3.95
C GLN A 58 -24.06 -2.70 2.92
N ILE A 59 -23.13 -2.96 2.05
CA ILE A 59 -22.73 -1.98 1.04
C ILE A 59 -23.44 -2.36 -0.26
N GLU A 60 -24.57 -1.73 -0.54
CA GLU A 60 -25.23 -1.75 -1.85
C GLU A 60 -24.86 -0.48 -2.61
N THR A 61 -23.80 -0.48 -3.36
CA THR A 61 -23.45 0.69 -4.19
C THR A 61 -22.45 0.33 -5.30
N ASN A 62 -22.23 1.25 -6.24
CA ASN A 62 -21.14 1.20 -7.20
C ASN A 62 -19.74 0.98 -6.58
N LYS A 63 -19.58 1.20 -5.27
CA LYS A 63 -18.31 0.96 -4.55
C LYS A 63 -18.03 -0.52 -4.29
N THR A 64 -19.05 -1.38 -4.25
CA THR A 64 -18.88 -2.83 -4.06
C THR A 64 -18.81 -3.58 -5.37
N LYS A 65 -19.20 -2.95 -6.47
CA LYS A 65 -19.10 -3.54 -7.81
C LYS A 65 -17.73 -4.17 -8.08
N PRO A 66 -16.58 -3.52 -7.77
CA PRO A 66 -15.26 -4.14 -7.96
C PRO A 66 -15.05 -5.40 -7.12
N ILE A 67 -15.59 -5.46 -5.89
CA ILE A 67 -15.48 -6.63 -5.01
C ILE A 67 -16.37 -7.77 -5.54
N SER A 68 -17.58 -7.45 -5.97
CA SER A 68 -18.51 -8.42 -6.54
C SER A 68 -17.97 -9.01 -7.85
N GLU A 69 -17.42 -8.17 -8.73
CA GLU A 69 -16.77 -8.63 -9.97
C GLU A 69 -15.55 -9.51 -9.68
N LEU A 70 -14.72 -9.12 -8.70
CA LEU A 70 -13.58 -9.91 -8.27
C LEU A 70 -14.01 -11.26 -7.70
N THR A 71 -15.05 -11.26 -6.86
CA THR A 71 -15.63 -12.50 -6.29
C THR A 71 -16.06 -13.44 -7.38
N LYS A 72 -16.83 -12.95 -8.37
CA LYS A 72 -17.27 -13.75 -9.52
C LYS A 72 -16.08 -14.34 -10.28
N ARG A 73 -15.08 -13.54 -10.63
CA ARG A 73 -13.86 -14.01 -11.33
C ARG A 73 -13.09 -15.04 -10.51
N THR A 74 -13.02 -14.86 -9.20
CA THR A 74 -12.31 -15.80 -8.32
C THR A 74 -13.06 -17.12 -8.25
N LEU A 75 -14.40 -17.10 -8.14
CA LEU A 75 -15.24 -18.29 -8.18
C LEU A 75 -15.12 -19.04 -9.52
N GLU A 76 -15.20 -18.32 -10.64
CA GLU A 76 -14.97 -18.86 -11.98
C GLU A 76 -13.59 -19.53 -12.09
N PHE A 77 -12.53 -18.89 -11.58
CA PHE A 77 -11.17 -19.43 -11.61
C PHE A 77 -11.02 -20.74 -10.83
N ILE A 78 -11.70 -20.86 -9.69
CA ILE A 78 -11.66 -22.09 -8.86
C ILE A 78 -12.75 -23.10 -9.20
N GLY A 79 -13.64 -22.81 -10.17
CA GLY A 79 -14.74 -23.70 -10.57
C GLY A 79 -15.86 -23.82 -9.54
N ALA A 80 -16.18 -22.74 -8.82
CA ALA A 80 -17.26 -22.68 -7.83
C ALA A 80 -18.33 -21.64 -8.21
N GLU A 81 -19.57 -21.83 -7.74
CA GLU A 81 -20.71 -20.96 -8.08
C GLU A 81 -21.53 -20.53 -6.85
N GLU A 82 -21.14 -20.97 -5.63
CA GLU A 82 -21.94 -20.74 -4.42
C GLU A 82 -21.93 -19.26 -4.00
N PRO A 83 -23.10 -18.71 -3.62
CA PRO A 83 -23.17 -17.35 -3.08
C PRO A 83 -22.44 -17.22 -1.77
N LEU A 84 -21.78 -16.07 -1.59
CA LEU A 84 -20.89 -15.80 -0.46
C LEU A 84 -21.28 -14.51 0.26
N LYS A 85 -21.23 -14.56 1.60
CA LYS A 85 -21.24 -13.40 2.46
C LYS A 85 -19.79 -12.98 2.78
N ILE A 86 -19.42 -11.80 2.33
CA ILE A 86 -18.10 -11.21 2.50
C ILE A 86 -18.18 -10.15 3.58
N THR A 87 -17.41 -10.30 4.65
CA THR A 87 -17.32 -9.32 5.72
C THR A 87 -15.90 -8.76 5.79
N ILE A 88 -15.79 -7.44 5.63
CA ILE A 88 -14.51 -6.72 5.55
C ILE A 88 -14.31 -5.88 6.81
N ASN A 89 -13.18 -6.06 7.48
CA ASN A 89 -12.75 -5.25 8.61
C ASN A 89 -11.40 -4.61 8.32
N SER A 90 -11.30 -3.29 8.46
CA SER A 90 -10.09 -2.51 8.16
C SER A 90 -9.56 -1.85 9.43
N ASP A 91 -8.24 -1.99 9.67
CA ASP A 91 -7.49 -1.19 10.63
C ASP A 91 -6.59 -0.13 9.94
N ILE A 92 -6.72 0.00 8.62
CA ILE A 92 -6.08 1.04 7.82
C ILE A 92 -6.98 2.28 7.80
N PRO A 93 -6.45 3.48 8.14
CA PRO A 93 -7.21 4.72 8.08
C PRO A 93 -7.76 5.00 6.66
N ASN A 94 -8.97 5.51 6.59
CA ASN A 94 -9.63 5.82 5.33
C ASN A 94 -8.86 6.91 4.55
N SER A 95 -8.76 6.74 3.24
CA SER A 95 -8.12 7.71 2.33
C SER A 95 -6.65 8.04 2.66
N SER A 96 -6.01 7.27 3.51
CA SER A 96 -4.59 7.44 3.90
C SER A 96 -3.60 7.11 2.77
N GLY A 97 -4.01 6.31 1.78
CA GLY A 97 -3.14 5.84 0.71
C GLY A 97 -2.19 4.70 1.07
N LEU A 98 -2.50 4.01 2.14
CA LEU A 98 -1.75 2.88 2.64
C LEU A 98 -2.17 1.55 1.99
N GLY A 99 -2.74 1.57 0.78
CA GLY A 99 -3.03 0.36 0.01
C GLY A 99 -4.28 -0.41 0.44
N SER A 100 -5.26 0.25 1.10
CA SER A 100 -6.48 -0.41 1.59
C SER A 100 -7.26 -1.12 0.47
N SER A 101 -7.40 -0.51 -0.72
CA SER A 101 -8.09 -1.12 -1.86
C SER A 101 -7.46 -2.44 -2.25
N SER A 102 -6.15 -2.43 -2.52
CA SER A 102 -5.40 -3.63 -2.91
C SER A 102 -5.43 -4.71 -1.83
N ALA A 103 -5.33 -4.32 -0.55
CA ALA A 103 -5.42 -5.26 0.57
C ALA A 103 -6.80 -5.93 0.66
N VAL A 104 -7.90 -5.19 0.38
CA VAL A 104 -9.25 -5.78 0.28
C VAL A 104 -9.30 -6.82 -0.84
N MET A 105 -8.80 -6.50 -2.04
CA MET A 105 -8.81 -7.42 -3.17
C MET A 105 -8.01 -8.69 -2.86
N VAL A 106 -6.80 -8.54 -2.32
CA VAL A 106 -5.90 -9.64 -1.95
C VAL A 106 -6.53 -10.52 -0.87
N ALA A 107 -7.08 -9.93 0.20
CA ALA A 107 -7.71 -10.68 1.27
C ALA A 107 -8.97 -11.42 0.80
N THR A 108 -9.76 -10.81 -0.09
CA THR A 108 -10.98 -11.44 -0.63
C THR A 108 -10.63 -12.68 -1.46
N VAL A 109 -9.70 -12.56 -2.40
CA VAL A 109 -9.26 -13.70 -3.23
C VAL A 109 -8.72 -14.83 -2.35
N SER A 110 -7.84 -14.52 -1.41
CA SER A 110 -7.23 -15.50 -0.52
C SER A 110 -8.27 -16.19 0.39
N ALA A 111 -9.24 -15.43 0.93
CA ALA A 111 -10.29 -15.99 1.77
C ALA A 111 -11.24 -16.90 0.99
N ILE A 112 -11.54 -16.58 -0.28
CA ILE A 112 -12.35 -17.44 -1.16
C ILE A 112 -11.63 -18.76 -1.45
N GLY A 113 -10.35 -18.71 -1.86
CA GLY A 113 -9.55 -19.92 -2.06
C GLY A 113 -9.54 -20.82 -0.82
N GLU A 114 -9.31 -20.25 0.36
CA GLU A 114 -9.35 -20.97 1.64
C GLU A 114 -10.73 -21.58 1.95
N PHE A 115 -11.82 -20.86 1.66
CA PHE A 115 -13.19 -21.33 1.89
C PHE A 115 -13.50 -22.61 1.09
N PHE A 116 -13.07 -22.66 -0.16
CA PHE A 116 -13.27 -23.81 -1.04
C PHE A 116 -12.15 -24.86 -0.98
N ASN A 117 -11.18 -24.74 -0.08
CA ASN A 117 -9.99 -25.61 0.02
C ASN A 117 -9.14 -25.66 -1.25
N VAL A 118 -9.10 -24.56 -2.00
CA VAL A 118 -8.23 -24.42 -3.17
C VAL A 118 -6.96 -23.68 -2.75
N ASN A 119 -5.81 -24.34 -2.91
CA ASN A 119 -4.52 -23.76 -2.59
C ASN A 119 -4.07 -22.81 -3.72
N LEU A 120 -4.48 -21.54 -3.61
CA LEU A 120 -4.05 -20.50 -4.54
C LEU A 120 -2.58 -20.12 -4.28
N THR A 121 -1.79 -20.13 -5.33
CA THR A 121 -0.40 -19.63 -5.25
C THR A 121 -0.39 -18.11 -5.04
N LYS A 122 0.73 -17.55 -4.56
CA LYS A 122 0.89 -16.10 -4.47
C LYS A 122 0.69 -15.41 -5.81
N LYS A 123 1.10 -16.07 -6.90
CA LYS A 123 0.89 -15.56 -8.25
C LYS A 123 -0.59 -15.54 -8.63
N ASP A 124 -1.35 -16.59 -8.33
CA ASP A 124 -2.80 -16.62 -8.60
C ASP A 124 -3.52 -15.52 -7.84
N ILE A 125 -3.19 -15.34 -6.55
CA ILE A 125 -3.76 -14.26 -5.72
C ILE A 125 -3.40 -12.89 -6.29
N TYR A 126 -2.16 -12.69 -6.74
CA TYR A 126 -1.73 -11.43 -7.36
C TYR A 126 -2.50 -11.15 -8.66
N ASP A 127 -2.58 -12.12 -9.57
CA ASP A 127 -3.21 -11.95 -10.88
C ASP A 127 -4.72 -11.68 -10.74
N LEU A 128 -5.41 -12.41 -9.87
CA LEU A 128 -6.82 -12.19 -9.57
C LEU A 128 -7.06 -10.83 -8.92
N ALA A 129 -6.30 -10.47 -7.87
CA ALA A 129 -6.44 -9.17 -7.20
C ALA A 129 -6.15 -8.00 -8.16
N MET A 130 -5.18 -8.13 -9.07
CA MET A 130 -4.89 -7.16 -10.13
C MET A 130 -6.08 -6.96 -11.07
N SER A 131 -6.89 -7.99 -11.32
CA SER A 131 -8.10 -7.83 -12.13
C SER A 131 -9.13 -6.91 -11.46
N GLY A 132 -9.25 -6.97 -10.13
CA GLY A 132 -10.09 -6.05 -9.34
C GLY A 132 -9.53 -4.63 -9.31
N GLU A 133 -8.23 -4.47 -9.12
CA GLU A 133 -7.55 -3.14 -9.15
C GLU A 133 -7.70 -2.46 -10.52
N LYS A 134 -7.62 -3.21 -11.62
CA LYS A 134 -7.84 -2.67 -12.97
C LYS A 134 -9.24 -2.11 -13.16
N SER A 135 -10.26 -2.71 -12.56
CA SER A 135 -11.65 -2.19 -12.66
C SER A 135 -11.85 -0.87 -11.90
N ILE A 136 -11.00 -0.58 -10.89
CA ILE A 136 -11.05 0.68 -10.12
C ILE A 136 -10.16 1.75 -10.74
N HIS A 137 -8.92 1.39 -11.10
CA HIS A 137 -7.85 2.34 -11.41
C HIS A 137 -7.41 2.32 -12.88
N GLY A 138 -8.02 1.50 -13.74
CA GLY A 138 -7.70 1.39 -15.17
C GLY A 138 -6.33 0.74 -15.41
N ASN A 139 -5.25 1.45 -15.18
CA ASN A 139 -3.88 0.95 -15.40
C ASN A 139 -3.03 1.05 -14.12
N PRO A 140 -3.29 0.22 -13.10
CA PRO A 140 -2.52 0.23 -11.86
C PRO A 140 -1.09 -0.26 -12.10
N SER A 141 -0.14 0.19 -11.26
CA SER A 141 1.25 -0.29 -11.31
C SER A 141 1.38 -1.74 -10.88
N GLY A 142 0.55 -2.18 -9.94
CA GLY A 142 0.59 -3.50 -9.31
C GLY A 142 1.44 -3.56 -8.04
N VAL A 143 2.19 -2.51 -7.71
CA VAL A 143 3.06 -2.48 -6.53
C VAL A 143 2.29 -2.66 -5.22
N ASP A 144 1.10 -2.08 -5.11
CA ASP A 144 0.26 -2.15 -3.92
C ASP A 144 -0.22 -3.58 -3.68
N VAL A 145 -0.68 -4.25 -4.74
CA VAL A 145 -1.06 -5.67 -4.71
C VAL A 145 0.13 -6.55 -4.37
N ALA A 146 1.29 -6.31 -5.03
CA ALA A 146 2.50 -7.09 -4.78
C ALA A 146 2.94 -7.00 -3.32
N ALA A 147 3.01 -5.80 -2.73
CA ALA A 147 3.37 -5.62 -1.33
C ALA A 147 2.41 -6.37 -0.38
N SER A 148 1.11 -6.31 -0.65
CA SER A 148 0.08 -6.99 0.14
C SER A 148 0.18 -8.53 0.04
N VAL A 149 0.45 -9.08 -1.16
CA VAL A 149 0.56 -10.53 -1.39
C VAL A 149 1.86 -11.10 -0.83
N TYR A 150 3.00 -10.46 -1.12
CA TYR A 150 4.31 -11.04 -0.83
C TYR A 150 4.83 -10.68 0.55
N GLY A 151 4.41 -9.54 1.12
CA GLY A 151 4.86 -9.04 2.42
C GLY A 151 6.32 -8.59 2.44
N GLY A 152 6.79 -8.12 3.57
CA GLY A 152 8.14 -7.61 3.73
C GLY A 152 8.39 -6.31 2.98
N VAL A 153 9.66 -6.03 2.73
CA VAL A 153 10.09 -5.00 1.79
C VAL A 153 10.35 -5.67 0.44
N ILE A 154 9.78 -5.11 -0.62
CA ILE A 154 9.94 -5.63 -1.99
C ILE A 154 10.48 -4.55 -2.92
N SER A 155 11.42 -4.95 -3.77
CA SER A 155 11.77 -4.21 -4.99
C SER A 155 10.87 -4.73 -6.11
N PHE A 156 10.10 -3.86 -6.72
CA PHE A 156 9.08 -4.21 -7.71
C PHE A 156 9.26 -3.40 -8.99
N ARG A 157 9.21 -4.09 -10.12
CA ARG A 157 9.10 -3.49 -11.45
C ARG A 157 7.86 -4.05 -12.14
N LYS A 158 7.10 -3.19 -12.80
CA LYS A 158 5.87 -3.62 -13.47
C LYS A 158 6.16 -4.68 -14.53
N GLY A 159 5.46 -5.81 -14.46
CA GLY A 159 5.65 -6.96 -15.37
C GLY A 159 6.70 -7.96 -14.90
N GLU A 160 7.40 -7.72 -13.82
CA GLU A 160 8.37 -8.63 -13.22
C GLU A 160 7.86 -9.21 -11.88
N ASN A 161 8.44 -10.33 -11.47
CA ASN A 161 8.18 -10.86 -10.14
C ASN A 161 8.82 -9.95 -9.08
N PRO A 162 8.15 -9.68 -7.96
CA PRO A 162 8.74 -8.89 -6.88
C PRO A 162 9.99 -9.56 -6.30
N ASN A 163 11.05 -8.79 -6.14
CA ASN A 163 12.25 -9.23 -5.41
C ASN A 163 12.14 -8.84 -3.94
N LYS A 164 12.13 -9.82 -3.05
CA LYS A 164 12.04 -9.58 -1.62
C LYS A 164 13.39 -9.17 -1.04
N ILE A 165 13.39 -8.07 -0.28
CA ILE A 165 14.53 -7.58 0.46
C ILE A 165 14.47 -8.17 1.87
N TYR A 166 15.46 -8.98 2.21
CA TYR A 166 15.57 -9.55 3.55
C TYR A 166 16.34 -8.58 4.45
N MET A 167 15.70 -8.18 5.53
CA MET A 167 16.27 -7.32 6.54
C MET A 167 16.18 -8.04 7.88
N ASP A 168 17.26 -8.02 8.62
CA ASP A 168 17.32 -8.51 10.00
C ASP A 168 17.06 -7.33 10.95
N SER A 169 15.86 -6.74 10.86
CA SER A 169 15.57 -5.57 11.67
C SER A 169 14.10 -5.37 11.98
N ASP A 170 13.84 -4.95 13.21
CA ASP A 170 12.58 -4.38 13.69
C ASP A 170 12.43 -2.90 13.22
N LEU A 171 12.54 -2.65 11.92
CA LEU A 171 12.38 -1.29 11.40
C LEU A 171 10.95 -0.81 11.66
N GLU A 172 10.84 0.35 12.29
CA GLU A 172 9.59 1.02 12.58
C GLU A 172 9.55 2.37 11.88
N LEU A 173 8.47 2.63 11.19
CA LEU A 173 8.24 3.91 10.50
C LEU A 173 7.06 4.64 11.14
N ILE A 174 7.15 5.96 11.20
CA ILE A 174 6.05 6.82 11.63
C ILE A 174 5.21 7.13 10.39
N VAL A 175 3.90 6.98 10.50
CA VAL A 175 2.93 7.37 9.47
C VAL A 175 2.09 8.51 10.01
N VAL A 176 2.01 9.60 9.24
CA VAL A 176 1.16 10.76 9.55
C VAL A 176 0.13 10.92 8.44
N VAL A 177 -1.15 10.86 8.77
CA VAL A 177 -2.24 11.02 7.81
C VAL A 177 -2.58 12.51 7.69
N SER A 178 -2.46 13.07 6.49
CA SER A 178 -2.71 14.50 6.25
C SER A 178 -4.18 14.91 6.31
N GLY A 179 -5.11 13.96 6.23
CA GLY A 179 -6.54 14.23 6.08
C GLY A 179 -6.97 14.76 4.70
N ILE A 180 -6.02 15.03 3.81
CA ILE A 180 -6.27 15.57 2.47
C ILE A 180 -6.59 14.45 1.49
N LYS A 181 -7.76 14.53 0.85
CA LYS A 181 -8.18 13.58 -0.21
C LYS A 181 -7.39 13.83 -1.48
N ARG A 182 -6.88 12.77 -2.08
CA ARG A 182 -6.06 12.82 -3.30
C ARG A 182 -6.91 12.92 -4.56
N LYS A 183 -6.34 13.61 -5.58
CA LYS A 183 -6.80 13.56 -6.97
C LYS A 183 -5.71 12.92 -7.84
N THR A 184 -5.52 11.61 -7.70
CA THR A 184 -4.42 10.84 -8.30
C THR A 184 -4.32 11.02 -9.83
N SER A 185 -5.44 11.14 -10.53
CA SER A 185 -5.46 11.36 -11.99
C SER A 185 -4.76 12.65 -12.43
N LEU A 186 -4.93 13.74 -11.67
CA LEU A 186 -4.25 15.01 -11.95
C LEU A 186 -2.73 14.93 -11.74
N LEU A 187 -2.29 14.17 -10.74
CA LEU A 187 -0.87 13.99 -10.45
C LEU A 187 -0.18 13.16 -11.52
N ILE A 188 -0.83 12.07 -11.96
CA ILE A 188 -0.33 11.26 -13.08
C ILE A 188 -0.21 12.10 -14.35
N SER A 189 -1.19 12.96 -14.65
CA SER A 189 -1.15 13.81 -15.85
C SER A 189 0.01 14.83 -15.80
N LYS A 190 0.30 15.42 -14.64
CA LYS A 190 1.46 16.31 -14.46
C LYS A 190 2.77 15.58 -14.78
N PHE A 191 2.94 14.40 -14.22
CA PHE A 191 4.13 13.57 -14.42
C PHE A 191 4.31 13.16 -15.89
N THR A 192 3.22 12.76 -16.56
CA THR A 192 3.22 12.40 -17.98
C THR A 192 3.57 13.61 -18.87
N LYS A 193 3.16 14.83 -18.48
CA LYS A 193 3.49 16.05 -19.23
C LYS A 193 4.99 16.31 -19.28
N ILE A 194 5.71 16.04 -18.18
CA ILE A 194 7.18 16.21 -18.15
C ILE A 194 7.85 15.25 -19.14
N LYS A 195 7.39 14.01 -19.23
CA LYS A 195 7.87 13.04 -20.22
C LYS A 195 7.74 13.56 -21.66
N SER A 196 6.62 14.21 -21.98
CA SER A 196 6.40 14.76 -23.33
C SER A 196 7.23 16.00 -23.63
N LEU A 197 7.51 16.84 -22.60
CA LEU A 197 8.29 18.07 -22.75
C LEU A 197 9.79 17.82 -22.87
N SER A 198 10.31 16.85 -22.16
CA SER A 198 11.76 16.55 -22.14
C SER A 198 12.01 15.05 -21.96
N PRO A 199 11.89 14.22 -23.03
CA PRO A 199 12.04 12.77 -22.93
C PRO A 199 13.40 12.34 -22.37
N ASN A 200 14.50 12.96 -22.83
CA ASN A 200 15.86 12.62 -22.39
C ASN A 200 16.07 12.90 -20.89
N LEU A 201 15.55 14.03 -20.40
CA LEU A 201 15.58 14.35 -18.98
C LEU A 201 14.77 13.33 -18.18
N PHE A 202 13.59 12.98 -18.69
CA PHE A 202 12.73 11.99 -18.04
C PHE A 202 13.42 10.63 -17.93
N ASP A 203 14.09 10.16 -18.99
CA ASP A 203 14.84 8.90 -18.98
C ASP A 203 16.03 8.95 -18.00
N ALA A 204 16.73 10.08 -17.92
CA ALA A 204 17.79 10.27 -16.93
C ALA A 204 17.25 10.16 -15.49
N MET A 205 16.06 10.66 -15.26
CA MET A 205 15.42 10.61 -13.95
C MET A 205 14.93 9.22 -13.57
N LEU A 206 14.42 8.43 -14.54
CA LEU A 206 14.10 7.01 -14.30
C LEU A 206 15.35 6.24 -13.86
N LYS A 207 16.49 6.46 -14.52
CA LYS A 207 17.78 5.86 -14.15
C LYS A 207 18.23 6.31 -12.76
N SER A 208 18.12 7.61 -12.45
CA SER A 208 18.47 8.14 -11.15
C SER A 208 17.57 7.57 -10.04
N SER A 209 16.27 7.37 -10.33
CA SER A 209 15.35 6.69 -9.40
C SER A 209 15.77 5.26 -9.11
N ASP A 210 16.21 4.50 -10.13
CA ASP A 210 16.68 3.13 -9.94
C ASP A 210 17.97 3.08 -9.10
N LEU A 211 18.93 4.00 -9.32
CA LEU A 211 20.15 4.11 -8.50
C LEU A 211 19.81 4.47 -7.03
N LEU A 212 18.87 5.39 -6.83
CA LEU A 212 18.44 5.75 -5.47
C LEU A 212 17.79 4.55 -4.77
N ILE A 213 17.06 3.72 -5.49
CA ILE A 213 16.46 2.49 -4.94
C ILE A 213 17.57 1.51 -4.51
N ASP A 214 18.66 1.36 -5.27
CA ASP A 214 19.79 0.51 -4.88
C ASP A 214 20.43 1.03 -3.58
N GLU A 215 20.71 2.33 -3.49
CA GLU A 215 21.25 2.95 -2.28
C GLU A 215 20.32 2.82 -1.06
N MET A 216 19.01 2.96 -1.28
CA MET A 216 17.99 2.78 -0.23
C MET A 216 17.95 1.33 0.24
N GLN A 217 18.06 0.38 -0.67
CA GLN A 217 18.06 -1.06 -0.42
C GLN A 217 19.25 -1.46 0.46
N ASP A 218 20.45 -0.96 0.11
CA ASP A 218 21.67 -1.17 0.90
C ASP A 218 21.56 -0.54 2.30
N ALA A 219 20.99 0.66 2.40
CA ALA A 219 20.77 1.34 3.66
C ALA A 219 19.76 0.59 4.55
N LEU A 220 18.71 -0.01 3.97
CA LEU A 220 17.74 -0.83 4.69
C LEU A 220 18.37 -2.14 5.19
N ILE A 221 19.15 -2.83 4.36
CA ILE A 221 19.84 -4.09 4.72
C ILE A 221 20.86 -3.83 5.85
N SER A 222 21.61 -2.73 5.75
CA SER A 222 22.61 -2.36 6.77
C SER A 222 22.02 -1.66 8.01
N HIS A 223 20.69 -1.48 8.06
CA HIS A 223 19.98 -0.79 9.14
C HIS A 223 20.54 0.63 9.44
N ASN A 224 21.00 1.33 8.41
CA ASN A 224 21.54 2.68 8.54
C ASN A 224 20.41 3.73 8.49
N LEU A 225 19.80 4.01 9.65
CA LEU A 225 18.65 4.92 9.77
C LEU A 225 18.96 6.33 9.26
N GLN A 226 20.19 6.83 9.47
CA GLN A 226 20.60 8.16 9.00
C GLN A 226 20.65 8.21 7.47
N LYS A 227 21.23 7.18 6.83
CA LYS A 227 21.28 7.08 5.36
C LYS A 227 19.87 6.91 4.78
N ILE A 228 19.03 6.06 5.38
CA ILE A 228 17.62 5.91 4.97
C ILE A 228 16.92 7.25 5.01
N GLY A 229 17.06 8.00 6.12
CA GLY A 229 16.44 9.32 6.29
C GLY A 229 16.93 10.33 5.26
N ALA A 230 18.24 10.42 5.01
CA ALA A 230 18.82 11.30 4.02
C ALA A 230 18.30 11.00 2.61
N LEU A 231 18.21 9.72 2.24
CA LEU A 231 17.66 9.27 0.96
C LEU A 231 16.15 9.56 0.84
N MET A 232 15.39 9.41 1.93
CA MET A 232 13.96 9.80 1.97
C MET A 232 13.79 11.29 1.70
N ASN A 233 14.58 12.16 2.34
CA ASN A 233 14.55 13.61 2.16
C ASN A 233 14.91 14.00 0.72
N PHE A 234 15.97 13.41 0.18
CA PHE A 234 16.38 13.63 -1.21
C PHE A 234 15.26 13.22 -2.19
N TYR A 235 14.68 12.02 -1.99
CA TYR A 235 13.61 11.54 -2.85
C TYR A 235 12.35 12.42 -2.75
N ASN A 236 12.03 12.92 -1.54
CA ASN A 236 10.93 13.85 -1.36
C ASN A 236 11.14 15.14 -2.14
N SER A 237 12.36 15.69 -2.15
CA SER A 237 12.70 16.89 -2.94
C SER A 237 12.47 16.65 -4.45
N CYS A 238 12.80 15.46 -4.95
CA CYS A 238 12.48 15.08 -6.33
C CYS A 238 10.97 15.05 -6.57
N LEU A 239 10.17 14.48 -5.67
CA LEU A 239 8.71 14.44 -5.79
C LEU A 239 8.09 15.84 -5.74
N SER A 240 8.59 16.72 -4.87
CA SER A 240 8.17 18.12 -4.76
C SER A 240 8.47 18.91 -6.04
N TYR A 241 9.64 18.67 -6.67
CA TYR A 241 9.97 19.27 -7.97
C TYR A 241 8.94 18.97 -9.06
N TYR A 242 8.30 17.78 -8.99
CA TYR A 242 7.20 17.39 -9.87
C TYR A 242 5.84 17.94 -9.46
N GLY A 243 5.77 18.73 -8.39
CA GLY A 243 4.51 19.25 -7.85
C GLY A 243 3.58 18.14 -7.35
N LEU A 244 4.17 17.11 -6.77
CA LEU A 244 3.45 15.98 -6.14
C LEU A 244 3.22 16.21 -4.65
N ASP A 245 3.75 17.26 -4.09
CA ASP A 245 3.52 17.73 -2.74
C ASP A 245 2.15 18.43 -2.58
N HIS A 246 1.83 18.71 -1.34
CA HIS A 246 0.70 19.55 -0.91
C HIS A 246 1.17 20.33 0.32
N VAL A 247 0.70 21.56 0.50
CA VAL A 247 1.10 22.43 1.62
C VAL A 247 1.06 21.68 2.96
N THR A 248 -0.04 20.98 3.26
CA THR A 248 -0.18 20.19 4.49
C THR A 248 0.85 19.06 4.59
N THR A 249 1.17 18.36 3.49
CA THR A 249 2.19 17.29 3.55
C THR A 249 3.59 17.86 3.73
N THR A 250 3.89 19.02 3.17
CA THR A 250 5.15 19.75 3.41
C THR A 250 5.29 20.16 4.88
N GLU A 251 4.25 20.76 5.46
CA GLU A 251 4.21 21.11 6.88
C GLU A 251 4.42 19.88 7.79
N LEU A 252 3.83 18.74 7.45
CA LEU A 252 4.00 17.49 8.21
C LEU A 252 5.41 16.92 8.09
N ILE A 253 6.05 17.05 6.92
CA ILE A 253 7.45 16.67 6.71
C ILE A 253 8.36 17.53 7.57
N ASP A 254 8.23 18.84 7.47
CA ASP A 254 9.03 19.80 8.25
C ASP A 254 8.84 19.61 9.76
N LYS A 255 7.60 19.36 10.18
CA LYS A 255 7.29 19.04 11.58
C LYS A 255 7.99 17.75 12.03
N SER A 256 7.93 16.68 11.22
CA SER A 256 8.58 15.42 11.55
C SER A 256 10.10 15.59 11.70
N LEU A 257 10.72 16.33 10.78
CA LEU A 257 12.16 16.64 10.84
C LEU A 257 12.52 17.49 12.07
N SER A 258 11.72 18.52 12.39
CA SER A 258 11.94 19.37 13.59
C SER A 258 11.83 18.60 14.90
N LEU A 259 11.07 17.50 14.92
CA LEU A 259 10.95 16.59 16.06
C LEU A 259 12.08 15.56 16.15
N GLY A 260 13.05 15.59 15.23
CA GLY A 260 14.25 14.77 15.25
C GLY A 260 14.14 13.46 14.45
N CYS A 261 13.25 13.40 13.47
CA CYS A 261 13.30 12.34 12.45
C CYS A 261 14.52 12.56 11.55
N TYR A 262 15.18 11.47 11.15
CA TYR A 262 16.29 11.50 10.20
C TYR A 262 15.85 11.84 8.79
N GLY A 263 14.62 11.45 8.44
CA GLY A 263 14.02 11.73 7.15
C GLY A 263 12.50 11.59 7.18
N SER A 264 11.87 12.30 6.24
CA SER A 264 10.42 12.29 6.07
C SER A 264 10.05 12.55 4.61
N LYS A 265 9.00 11.88 4.12
CA LYS A 265 8.55 12.03 2.74
C LYS A 265 7.08 11.66 2.57
N ILE A 266 6.45 12.15 1.52
CA ILE A 266 5.14 11.64 1.08
C ILE A 266 5.25 10.15 0.71
N THR A 267 4.16 9.40 0.84
CA THR A 267 4.07 8.01 0.37
C THR A 267 2.88 7.82 -0.56
N GLY A 268 3.10 7.13 -1.68
CA GLY A 268 2.11 6.89 -2.74
C GLY A 268 2.00 8.04 -3.72
N ALA A 269 0.80 8.32 -4.25
CA ALA A 269 0.62 9.25 -5.37
C ALA A 269 0.91 10.74 -5.05
N GLY A 270 1.07 11.13 -3.80
CA GLY A 270 1.22 12.55 -3.41
C GLY A 270 -0.09 13.33 -3.46
N GLY A 271 -0.01 14.66 -3.39
CA GLY A 271 -1.17 15.57 -3.39
C GLY A 271 -2.07 15.42 -2.17
N GLY A 272 -1.58 14.90 -1.07
CA GLY A 272 -2.29 14.53 0.16
C GLY A 272 -1.98 13.09 0.60
N GLY A 273 -2.90 12.45 1.32
CA GLY A 273 -2.73 11.09 1.86
C GLY A 273 -1.81 11.07 3.08
N SER A 274 -0.72 10.30 3.06
CA SER A 274 0.17 10.17 4.21
C SER A 274 1.60 10.59 3.93
N VAL A 275 2.27 10.98 4.99
CA VAL A 275 3.71 11.17 5.11
C VAL A 275 4.27 10.01 5.92
N ILE A 276 5.44 9.51 5.55
CA ILE A 276 6.22 8.55 6.34
C ILE A 276 7.49 9.22 6.84
N ALA A 277 7.90 8.87 8.06
CA ALA A 277 9.14 9.38 8.64
C ALA A 277 9.89 8.27 9.39
N ILE A 278 11.21 8.44 9.51
CA ILE A 278 12.09 7.50 10.21
C ILE A 278 12.86 8.22 11.32
N ALA A 279 12.91 7.59 12.49
CA ALA A 279 13.60 8.09 13.66
C ALA A 279 14.21 6.92 14.48
N GLU A 280 14.98 7.26 15.50
CA GLU A 280 15.36 6.29 16.52
C GLU A 280 14.12 5.66 17.16
N LYS A 281 14.17 4.33 17.37
CA LYS A 281 13.05 3.56 17.93
C LYS A 281 12.55 4.14 19.26
N ASN A 282 13.46 4.58 20.12
CA ASN A 282 13.15 5.18 21.42
C ASN A 282 12.45 6.56 21.31
N LYS A 283 12.55 7.25 20.17
CA LYS A 283 11.92 8.56 19.92
C LYS A 283 10.57 8.44 19.24
N THR A 284 10.29 7.32 18.55
CA THR A 284 9.08 7.11 17.74
C THR A 284 7.78 7.40 18.50
N SER A 285 7.66 6.89 19.74
CA SER A 285 6.47 7.11 20.57
C SER A 285 6.27 8.59 20.95
N LEU A 286 7.36 9.31 21.29
CA LEU A 286 7.29 10.73 21.65
C LEU A 286 6.87 11.57 20.44
N ILE A 287 7.49 11.34 19.29
CA ILE A 287 7.19 12.06 18.03
C ILE A 287 5.73 11.82 17.64
N THR A 288 5.28 10.56 17.64
CA THR A 288 3.90 10.21 17.34
C THR A 288 2.90 10.92 18.26
N LYS A 289 3.20 10.96 19.58
CA LYS A 289 2.36 11.66 20.55
C LYS A 289 2.31 13.17 20.31
N GLN A 290 3.42 13.77 19.94
CA GLN A 290 3.49 15.21 19.67
C GLN A 290 2.66 15.58 18.43
N ILE A 291 2.80 14.83 17.31
CA ILE A 291 2.03 15.06 16.09
C ILE A 291 0.52 14.86 16.33
N ARG A 292 0.14 13.89 17.17
CA ARG A 292 -1.27 13.69 17.56
C ARG A 292 -1.83 14.88 18.34
N ARG A 293 -1.03 15.52 19.20
CA ARG A 293 -1.44 16.74 19.93
C ARG A 293 -1.72 17.92 19.01
N ASP A 294 -1.08 17.95 17.84
CA ASP A 294 -1.31 18.95 16.82
C ASP A 294 -2.57 18.63 15.95
N GLY A 295 -3.33 17.58 16.32
CA GLY A 295 -4.60 17.21 15.71
C GLY A 295 -4.53 16.24 14.53
N TYR A 296 -3.34 15.71 14.20
CA TYR A 296 -3.19 14.76 13.10
C TYR A 296 -3.30 13.31 13.57
N GLU A 297 -3.87 12.47 12.74
CA GLU A 297 -3.79 11.03 12.94
C GLU A 297 -2.36 10.57 12.63
N CYS A 298 -1.69 10.02 13.65
CA CYS A 298 -0.29 9.60 13.57
C CYS A 298 -0.09 8.30 14.33
N PHE A 299 0.64 7.37 13.76
CA PHE A 299 0.95 6.08 14.36
C PHE A 299 2.27 5.52 13.81
N SER A 300 2.86 4.60 14.53
CA SER A 300 3.97 3.82 14.01
C SER A 300 3.49 2.54 13.36
N VAL A 301 4.26 2.04 12.40
CA VAL A 301 4.04 0.77 11.71
C VAL A 301 5.31 -0.03 11.68
N LYS A 302 5.18 -1.34 11.86
CA LYS A 302 6.23 -2.32 11.63
C LYS A 302 6.11 -2.88 10.23
N LEU A 303 7.21 -3.44 9.72
CA LEU A 303 7.27 -4.04 8.40
C LEU A 303 7.23 -5.57 8.51
N PRO A 304 6.03 -6.20 8.52
CA PRO A 304 5.90 -7.64 8.67
C PRO A 304 6.52 -8.36 7.48
N GLN A 305 7.27 -9.43 7.75
CA GLN A 305 7.94 -10.22 6.71
C GLN A 305 6.97 -11.06 5.87
N GLU A 306 5.76 -11.30 6.37
CA GLU A 306 4.75 -12.10 5.68
C GLU A 306 3.69 -11.20 5.05
N GLY A 307 3.24 -11.62 3.87
CA GLY A 307 2.12 -11.00 3.16
C GLY A 307 0.78 -11.57 3.61
N VAL A 308 -0.13 -11.75 2.66
CA VAL A 308 -1.45 -12.31 2.92
C VAL A 308 -1.39 -13.68 3.58
N LYS A 309 -2.23 -13.89 4.58
CA LYS A 309 -2.45 -15.16 5.28
C LYS A 309 -3.91 -15.50 5.27
N CYS A 310 -4.24 -16.80 5.21
CA CYS A 310 -5.61 -17.29 5.34
C CYS A 310 -5.68 -18.46 6.32
N TRP A 311 -6.84 -18.68 6.89
CA TRP A 311 -7.13 -19.77 7.79
C TRP A 311 -8.64 -20.03 7.89
N THR A 312 -9.01 -21.20 8.37
CA THR A 312 -10.41 -21.63 8.61
C THR A 312 -10.66 -21.79 10.10
N VAL A 313 -11.91 -21.53 10.53
CA VAL A 313 -12.41 -21.78 11.88
C VAL A 313 -13.65 -22.68 11.81
#